data_916636f05f770e866b8949bd8ae7936a
#
_entry.id   916636f05f770e866b8949bd8ae7936a
#
_cell.length_a   1.000
_cell.length_b   1.000
_cell.length_c   1.000
_cell.angle_alpha   90.00
_cell.angle_beta   90.00
_cell.angle_gamma   90.00
#
_symmetry.space_group_name_H-M   'P 1'
#
loop_
_entity.id
_entity.type
_entity.pdbx_description
1 polymer ?
#
loop_
_entity_poly.entity_id
_entity_poly.type
_entity_poly.pdbx_seq_one_letter_code
_entity_poly.pdbx_strand_id
1 'polypeptide(L)'
;MNLSKSAFRRYKVIDGLLRNPMHKYPNMEEIINACLDKLDFAPSKETIQKDLANMRLPYPDGFDAPIRYSIINKGYEYSDSNYTLAGIALREYEIDTIAEAVDLIRMIGGSRISKQFNHAV
;
A
#
# COMPACT_ATOMS: atom_id res chain seq x y z
N MET A 1 -7.18 11.32 9.22
CA MET A 1 -6.26 11.17 8.07
C MET A 1 -6.87 11.76 6.82
N ASN A 2 -6.12 12.61 6.14
CA ASN A 2 -6.59 13.26 4.93
C ASN A 2 -6.05 12.51 3.72
N LEU A 3 -6.78 11.48 3.29
CA LEU A 3 -6.31 10.56 2.26
C LEU A 3 -7.20 10.62 1.02
N SER A 4 -6.61 10.94 -0.13
CA SER A 4 -7.33 10.92 -1.39
C SER A 4 -7.44 9.48 -1.93
N LYS A 5 -8.50 9.21 -2.70
CA LYS A 5 -8.67 7.91 -3.34
C LYS A 5 -7.55 7.60 -4.32
N SER A 6 -7.10 8.61 -5.06
CA SER A 6 -5.99 8.45 -6.01
C SER A 6 -4.72 8.02 -5.32
N ALA A 7 -4.36 8.68 -4.21
CA ALA A 7 -3.17 8.33 -3.45
C ALA A 7 -3.30 6.91 -2.89
N PHE A 8 -4.46 6.56 -2.35
CA PHE A 8 -4.67 5.25 -1.74
C PHE A 8 -4.55 4.12 -2.77
N ARG A 9 -5.05 4.34 -3.98
CA ARG A 9 -4.86 3.37 -5.06
C ARG A 9 -3.39 3.13 -5.36
N ARG A 10 -2.60 4.21 -5.37
CA ARG A 10 -1.15 4.07 -5.57
C ARG A 10 -0.50 3.33 -4.41
N TYR A 11 -0.89 3.62 -3.17
CA TYR A 11 -0.38 2.91 -1.99
C TYR A 11 -0.64 1.41 -2.09
N LYS A 12 -1.82 1.03 -2.56
CA LYS A 12 -2.16 -0.36 -2.77
C LYS A 12 -1.24 -1.04 -3.79
N VAL A 13 -0.95 -0.36 -4.89
CA VAL A 13 -0.03 -0.88 -5.91
C VAL A 13 1.38 -1.03 -5.33
N ILE A 14 1.86 -0.01 -4.64
CA ILE A 14 3.18 -0.03 -4.01
C ILE A 14 3.28 -1.18 -3.00
N ASP A 15 2.29 -1.30 -2.13
CA ASP A 15 2.25 -2.38 -1.14
C ASP A 15 2.31 -3.76 -1.80
N GLY A 16 1.54 -3.96 -2.87
CA GLY A 16 1.55 -5.22 -3.61
C GLY A 16 2.91 -5.56 -4.21
N LEU A 17 3.61 -4.55 -4.73
CA LEU A 17 4.95 -4.73 -5.26
C LEU A 17 5.96 -5.09 -4.18
N LEU A 18 5.91 -4.37 -3.06
CA LEU A 18 6.87 -4.57 -1.96
C LEU A 18 6.69 -5.92 -1.27
N ARG A 19 5.49 -6.51 -1.37
CA ARG A 19 5.20 -7.83 -0.80
C ARG A 19 5.36 -8.98 -1.78
N ASN A 20 5.66 -8.69 -3.05
CA ASN A 20 5.74 -9.73 -4.06
C ASN A 20 7.04 -10.54 -3.92
N PRO A 21 6.97 -11.83 -3.51
CA PRO A 21 8.18 -12.63 -3.33
C PRO A 21 8.85 -13.02 -4.65
N MET A 22 8.14 -12.90 -5.75
CA MET A 22 8.65 -13.29 -7.08
C MET A 22 9.47 -12.18 -7.72
N HIS A 23 9.32 -10.95 -7.25
CA HIS A 23 10.05 -9.81 -7.79
C HIS A 23 10.41 -8.86 -6.65
N LYS A 24 11.55 -9.12 -6.03
CA LYS A 24 12.01 -8.35 -4.88
C LYS A 24 12.70 -7.07 -5.33
N TYR A 25 12.69 -6.08 -4.45
CA TYR A 25 13.40 -4.81 -4.61
C TYR A 25 12.95 -4.02 -5.84
N PRO A 26 11.64 -3.71 -5.99
CA PRO A 26 11.23 -2.87 -7.11
C PRO A 26 11.91 -1.49 -7.02
N ASN A 27 12.38 -1.00 -8.16
CA ASN A 27 12.95 0.34 -8.25
C ASN A 27 11.87 1.37 -8.59
N MET A 28 12.25 2.64 -8.66
CA MET A 28 11.31 3.73 -8.94
C MET A 28 10.58 3.53 -10.27
N GLU A 29 11.32 3.16 -11.31
CA GLU A 29 10.74 2.97 -12.63
C GLU A 29 9.72 1.82 -12.63
N GLU A 30 10.03 0.73 -11.95
CA GLU A 30 9.13 -0.41 -11.83
C GLU A 30 7.85 -0.05 -11.08
N ILE A 31 7.98 0.78 -10.05
CA ILE A 31 6.80 1.27 -9.31
C ILE A 31 5.90 2.12 -10.22
N ILE A 32 6.50 3.04 -10.97
CA ILE A 32 5.75 3.90 -11.90
C ILE A 32 5.06 3.04 -12.96
N ASN A 33 5.78 2.07 -13.53
CA ASN A 33 5.22 1.20 -14.56
C ASN A 33 4.08 0.34 -14.02
N ALA A 34 4.18 -0.12 -12.78
CA ALA A 34 3.10 -0.88 -12.16
C ALA A 34 1.84 -0.03 -11.95
N CYS A 35 2.02 1.23 -11.59
CA CYS A 35 0.90 2.15 -11.48
C CYS A 35 0.25 2.39 -12.84
N LEU A 36 1.05 2.58 -13.88
CA LEU A 36 0.53 2.73 -15.24
C LEU A 36 -0.28 1.51 -15.66
N ASP A 37 0.25 0.32 -15.38
CA ASP A 37 -0.39 -0.93 -15.77
C ASP A 37 -1.72 -1.16 -15.04
N LYS A 38 -1.76 -0.86 -13.76
CA LYS A 38 -2.94 -1.17 -12.91
C LYS A 38 -3.94 -0.03 -12.84
N LEU A 39 -3.50 1.21 -13.00
CA LEU A 39 -4.34 2.39 -12.80
C LEU A 39 -4.54 3.21 -14.08
N ASP A 40 -3.95 2.76 -15.19
CA ASP A 40 -3.98 3.45 -16.49
C ASP A 40 -3.41 4.86 -16.45
N PHE A 41 -2.51 5.12 -15.51
CA PHE A 41 -1.91 6.43 -15.30
C PHE A 41 -0.52 6.28 -14.71
N ALA A 42 0.45 6.93 -15.36
CA ALA A 42 1.84 6.91 -14.88
C ALA A 42 2.10 8.13 -13.99
N PRO A 43 2.21 7.94 -12.66
CA PRO A 43 2.55 9.05 -11.79
C PRO A 43 3.98 9.50 -12.02
N SER A 44 4.28 10.75 -11.67
CA SER A 44 5.63 11.25 -11.73
C SER A 44 6.50 10.63 -10.64
N LYS A 45 7.81 10.70 -10.82
CA LYS A 45 8.76 10.27 -9.80
C LYS A 45 8.53 11.01 -8.48
N GLU A 46 8.28 12.32 -8.55
CA GLU A 46 8.03 13.16 -7.39
C GLU A 46 6.77 12.70 -6.64
N THR A 47 5.74 12.32 -7.36
CA THR A 47 4.51 11.80 -6.76
C THR A 47 4.78 10.51 -5.99
N ILE A 48 5.53 9.58 -6.59
CA ILE A 48 5.86 8.33 -5.91
C ILE A 48 6.76 8.57 -4.69
N GLN A 49 7.73 9.46 -4.80
CA GLN A 49 8.58 9.82 -3.64
C GLN A 49 7.74 10.37 -2.49
N LYS A 50 6.75 11.20 -2.81
CA LYS A 50 5.83 11.74 -1.82
C LYS A 50 4.95 10.63 -1.23
N ASP A 51 4.46 9.72 -2.07
CA ASP A 51 3.67 8.58 -1.61
C ASP A 51 4.45 7.70 -0.64
N LEU A 52 5.70 7.38 -0.97
CA LEU A 52 6.56 6.57 -0.10
C LEU A 52 6.78 7.27 1.25
N ALA A 53 7.04 8.57 1.22
CA ALA A 53 7.22 9.35 2.44
C ALA A 53 5.94 9.35 3.30
N ASN A 54 4.79 9.54 2.66
CA ASN A 54 3.51 9.57 3.37
C ASN A 54 3.15 8.21 3.95
N MET A 55 3.43 7.13 3.24
CA MET A 55 3.19 5.78 3.76
C MET A 55 4.04 5.48 4.98
N ARG A 56 5.25 6.05 5.06
CA ARG A 56 6.16 5.87 6.20
C ARG A 56 5.72 6.61 7.45
N LEU A 57 4.92 7.65 7.31
CA LEU A 57 4.49 8.45 8.48
C LEU A 57 3.73 7.57 9.46
N PRO A 58 3.86 7.86 10.76
CA PRO A 58 3.05 7.17 11.76
C PRO A 58 1.56 7.42 11.56
N TYR A 59 0.75 6.46 11.96
CA TYR A 59 -0.68 6.65 12.03
C TYR A 59 -0.99 7.79 13.04
N PRO A 60 -1.95 8.69 12.78
CA PRO A 60 -2.92 8.68 11.68
C PRO A 60 -2.49 9.42 10.41
N ASP A 61 -1.30 9.99 10.36
CA ASP A 61 -0.85 10.75 9.18
C ASP A 61 -0.42 9.84 8.04
N GLY A 62 0.02 8.64 8.36
CA GLY A 62 0.41 7.64 7.40
C GLY A 62 0.03 6.24 7.85
N PHE A 63 0.77 5.24 7.39
CA PHE A 63 0.46 3.84 7.61
C PHE A 63 1.58 3.07 8.31
N ASP A 64 2.51 3.75 8.95
CA ASP A 64 3.66 3.13 9.63
C ASP A 64 4.46 2.19 8.72
N ALA A 65 4.47 2.44 7.41
CA ALA A 65 5.09 1.53 6.47
C ALA A 65 6.61 1.52 6.63
N PRO A 66 7.23 0.37 6.92
CA PRO A 66 8.69 0.28 7.10
C PRO A 66 9.39 0.15 5.75
N ILE A 67 9.20 1.12 4.89
CA ILE A 67 9.78 1.14 3.56
C ILE A 67 11.21 1.70 3.63
N ARG A 68 12.14 0.98 3.03
CA ARG A 68 13.51 1.48 2.90
C ARG A 68 14.03 1.18 1.49
N TYR A 69 15.05 1.93 1.09
CA TYR A 69 15.76 1.70 -0.17
C TYR A 69 17.02 0.89 0.12
N SER A 70 17.15 -0.25 -0.56
CA SER A 70 18.36 -1.07 -0.45
C SER A 70 19.38 -0.61 -1.50
N ILE A 71 20.48 -0.04 -1.04
CA ILE A 71 21.55 0.40 -1.94
C ILE A 71 22.16 -0.79 -2.66
N ILE A 72 22.33 -1.90 -1.95
CA ILE A 72 22.93 -3.11 -2.51
C ILE A 72 22.06 -3.69 -3.61
N ASN A 73 20.75 -3.79 -3.35
CA ASN A 73 19.79 -4.41 -4.28
C ASN A 73 19.16 -3.42 -5.25
N LYS A 74 19.43 -2.13 -5.07
CA LYS A 74 18.99 -1.04 -5.95
C LYS A 74 17.48 -0.98 -6.10
N GLY A 75 16.77 -1.18 -4.99
CA GLY A 75 15.32 -1.12 -4.98
C GLY A 75 14.76 -0.97 -3.59
N TYR A 76 13.45 -0.80 -3.52
CA TYR A 76 12.74 -0.61 -2.26
C TYR A 76 12.32 -1.93 -1.65
N GLU A 77 12.14 -1.94 -0.34
CA GLU A 77 11.64 -3.12 0.37
C GLU A 77 10.94 -2.70 1.66
N TYR A 78 10.12 -3.59 2.20
CA TYR A 78 9.69 -3.48 3.59
C TYR A 78 10.78 -4.09 4.46
N SER A 79 11.24 -3.33 5.46
CA SER A 79 12.23 -3.85 6.41
C SER A 79 11.63 -4.90 7.35
N ASP A 80 10.31 -4.91 7.48
CA ASP A 80 9.56 -5.94 8.20
C ASP A 80 8.77 -6.75 7.19
N SER A 81 9.12 -8.01 7.00
CA SER A 81 8.49 -8.87 6.01
C SER A 81 7.05 -9.22 6.34
N ASN A 82 6.62 -9.00 7.58
CA ASN A 82 5.25 -9.25 8.01
C ASN A 82 4.33 -8.06 7.84
N TYR A 83 4.87 -6.91 7.45
CA TYR A 83 4.07 -5.72 7.25
C TYR A 83 3.14 -5.87 6.04
N THR A 84 1.89 -5.44 6.19
CA THR A 84 0.95 -5.26 5.09
C THR A 84 0.16 -3.98 5.32
N LEU A 85 -0.19 -3.30 4.24
CA LEU A 85 -1.04 -2.10 4.33
C LEU A 85 -2.42 -2.44 4.90
N ALA A 86 -2.98 -3.58 4.49
CA ALA A 86 -4.26 -4.06 5.01
C ALA A 86 -4.19 -4.32 6.52
N GLY A 87 -3.08 -4.90 6.99
CA GLY A 87 -2.89 -5.18 8.41
C GLY A 87 -2.91 -3.93 9.26
N ILE A 88 -2.23 -2.88 8.83
CA ILE A 88 -2.25 -1.58 9.53
C ILE A 88 -3.64 -0.97 9.51
N ALA A 89 -4.32 -1.02 8.37
CA ALA A 89 -5.67 -0.47 8.26
C ALA A 89 -6.64 -1.14 9.23
N LEU A 90 -6.57 -2.46 9.34
CA LEU A 90 -7.45 -3.21 10.24
C LEU A 90 -7.11 -3.00 11.72
N ARG A 91 -5.82 -2.83 12.04
CA ARG A 91 -5.36 -2.69 13.41
C ARG A 91 -5.54 -1.29 13.97
N GLU A 92 -5.20 -0.28 13.15
CA GLU A 92 -5.07 1.09 13.63
C GLU A 92 -6.32 1.95 13.44
N TYR A 93 -7.13 1.66 12.42
CA TYR A 93 -8.36 2.41 12.24
C TYR A 93 -9.41 1.96 13.23
N GLU A 94 -9.99 2.92 13.95
CA GLU A 94 -11.20 2.65 14.69
C GLU A 94 -12.34 2.53 13.69
N ILE A 95 -12.93 1.36 13.64
CA ILE A 95 -13.97 1.06 12.68
C ILE A 95 -15.30 1.15 13.39
N ASP A 96 -15.95 2.31 13.28
CA ASP A 96 -17.26 2.52 13.88
C ASP A 96 -18.32 1.67 13.23
N THR A 97 -18.14 1.35 11.96
CA THR A 97 -19.10 0.54 11.22
C THR A 97 -18.39 -0.52 10.40
N ILE A 98 -19.01 -1.68 10.28
CA ILE A 98 -18.50 -2.78 9.46
C ILE A 98 -18.45 -2.36 7.98
N ALA A 99 -19.38 -1.51 7.54
CA ALA A 99 -19.41 -1.03 6.18
C ALA A 99 -18.13 -0.28 5.81
N GLU A 100 -17.65 0.59 6.68
CA GLU A 100 -16.39 1.31 6.47
C GLU A 100 -15.21 0.36 6.41
N ALA A 101 -15.20 -0.65 7.27
CA ALA A 101 -14.17 -1.67 7.28
C ALA A 101 -14.12 -2.43 5.94
N VAL A 102 -15.28 -2.85 5.47
CA VAL A 102 -15.39 -3.58 4.21
C VAL A 102 -14.91 -2.73 3.05
N ASP A 103 -15.32 -1.47 2.99
CA ASP A 103 -14.89 -0.57 1.92
C ASP A 103 -13.38 -0.36 1.94
N LEU A 104 -12.80 -0.18 3.11
CA LEU A 104 -11.36 0.01 3.25
C LEU A 104 -10.60 -1.25 2.78
N ILE A 105 -11.08 -2.42 3.17
CA ILE A 105 -10.46 -3.69 2.78
C ILE A 105 -10.55 -3.89 1.27
N ARG A 106 -11.67 -3.55 0.65
CA ARG A 106 -11.82 -3.63 -0.81
C ARG A 106 -10.83 -2.74 -1.53
N MET A 107 -10.59 -1.55 -0.98
CA MET A 107 -9.63 -0.62 -1.59
C MET A 107 -8.19 -1.12 -1.48
N ILE A 108 -7.85 -1.83 -0.41
CA ILE A 108 -6.49 -2.27 -0.11
C ILE A 108 -6.23 -3.68 -0.58
N GLY A 109 -7.07 -4.61 -0.14
CA GLY A 109 -6.76 -6.03 -0.17
C GLY A 109 -7.15 -6.76 -1.43
N GLY A 110 -7.98 -6.16 -2.23
CA GLY A 110 -8.53 -6.85 -3.38
C GLY A 110 -9.55 -7.91 -3.00
N SER A 111 -9.92 -8.74 -3.98
CA SER A 111 -11.07 -9.64 -3.85
C SER A 111 -10.89 -10.74 -2.79
N ARG A 112 -9.68 -11.26 -2.64
CA ARG A 112 -9.43 -12.36 -1.71
C ARG A 112 -9.69 -11.96 -0.26
N ILE A 113 -9.14 -10.83 0.16
CA ILE A 113 -9.33 -10.33 1.52
C ILE A 113 -10.78 -9.97 1.76
N SER A 114 -11.42 -9.32 0.80
CA SER A 114 -12.83 -8.95 0.90
C SER A 114 -13.73 -10.18 1.07
N LYS A 115 -13.46 -11.25 0.32
CA LYS A 115 -14.23 -12.49 0.45
C LYS A 115 -14.09 -13.12 1.81
N GLN A 116 -12.86 -13.20 2.35
CA GLN A 116 -12.62 -13.76 3.67
C GLN A 116 -13.33 -12.94 4.74
N PHE A 117 -13.28 -11.63 4.64
CA PHE A 117 -13.95 -10.76 5.58
C PHE A 117 -15.47 -10.92 5.52
N ASN A 118 -16.03 -10.98 4.32
CA ASN A 118 -17.47 -11.14 4.14
C ASN A 118 -17.98 -12.47 4.70
N HIS A 119 -17.18 -13.53 4.63
CA HIS A 119 -17.53 -14.82 5.23
C HIS A 119 -17.54 -14.78 6.75
N ALA A 120 -16.71 -13.92 7.34
CA ALA A 120 -16.65 -13.77 8.78
C ALA A 120 -17.85 -13.01 9.36
N VAL A 121 -18.52 -12.25 8.52
CA VAL A 121 -19.68 -11.46 8.90
C VAL A 121 -20.96 -12.19 8.55
#